data_08ef322b4578c5db5093655bf52f8b55
#
_entry.id   08ef322b4578c5db5093655bf52f8b55
#
_cell.length_a   1.000
_cell.length_b   1.000
_cell.length_c   1.000
_cell.angle_alpha   90.00
_cell.angle_beta   90.00
_cell.angle_gamma   90.00
#
_symmetry.space_group_name_H-M   'P 1'
#
loop_
_entity.id
_entity.type
_entity.pdbx_description
1 polymer ?
#
loop_
_entity_poly.entity_id
_entity_poly.type
_entity_poly.pdbx_seq_one_letter_code
_entity_poly.pdbx_strand_id
1 'polypeptide(L)' 'ETQTLVEKRPDRVVYDGQQMVVIDFKTGTERPEHQRQVNEYMTLLRHMGYPHVSGYLWYILTNHVLPVK' A
#
# COMPACT_ATOMS: atom_id res chain seq x y z
N GLU A 1 -8.65 -17.11 -4.17
CA GLU A 1 -9.54 -17.09 -3.04
C GLU A 1 -9.60 -15.75 -2.35
N THR A 2 -10.70 -15.53 -1.71
CA THR A 2 -10.94 -14.32 -0.99
C THR A 2 -9.91 -14.09 0.10
N GLN A 3 -9.52 -15.13 0.77
CA GLN A 3 -8.58 -15.02 1.87
C GLN A 3 -7.22 -14.51 1.42
N THR A 4 -6.79 -14.93 0.22
CA THR A 4 -5.52 -14.45 -0.29
C THR A 4 -5.52 -12.94 -0.45
N LEU A 5 -6.63 -12.38 -0.96
CA LEU A 5 -6.74 -10.95 -1.10
C LEU A 5 -6.71 -10.24 0.26
N VAL A 6 -7.39 -10.83 1.25
CA VAL A 6 -7.41 -10.25 2.59
C VAL A 6 -6.02 -10.21 3.18
N GLU A 7 -5.24 -11.27 3.00
CA GLU A 7 -3.90 -11.33 3.55
C GLU A 7 -2.95 -10.33 2.92
N LYS A 8 -3.23 -9.95 1.67
CA LYS A 8 -2.37 -9.00 0.95
C LYS A 8 -2.85 -7.57 1.06
N ARG A 9 -3.88 -7.34 1.82
CA ARG A 9 -4.45 -6.01 1.97
C ARG A 9 -3.51 -5.14 2.81
N PRO A 10 -3.33 -3.87 2.43
CA PRO A 10 -2.53 -2.97 3.24
C PRO A 10 -3.23 -2.64 4.55
N ASP A 11 -2.47 -2.12 5.50
CA ASP A 11 -3.01 -1.82 6.82
C ASP A 11 -4.01 -0.68 6.78
N ARG A 12 -3.84 0.27 5.88
CA ARG A 12 -4.73 1.41 5.83
C ARG A 12 -4.89 1.90 4.40
N VAL A 13 -6.14 2.20 4.04
CA VAL A 13 -6.45 2.83 2.77
C VAL A 13 -7.34 4.02 3.08
N VAL A 14 -6.91 5.20 2.62
CA VAL A 14 -7.62 6.45 2.90
C VAL A 14 -8.08 7.06 1.58
N TYR A 15 -9.33 7.49 1.53
CA TYR A 15 -9.89 8.11 0.36
C TYR A 15 -10.41 9.50 0.76
N ASP A 16 -9.91 10.55 0.10
CA ASP A 16 -10.28 11.91 0.43
C ASP A 16 -11.23 12.54 -0.58
N GLY A 17 -11.83 11.73 -1.45
CA GLY A 17 -12.74 12.21 -2.48
C GLY A 17 -12.09 12.40 -3.82
N GLN A 18 -10.79 12.51 -3.88
CA GLN A 18 -10.06 12.64 -5.14
C GLN A 18 -8.92 11.65 -5.25
N GLN A 19 -8.28 11.33 -4.14
CA GLN A 19 -7.06 10.55 -4.13
C GLN A 19 -7.20 9.39 -3.17
N MET A 20 -6.71 8.24 -3.60
CA MET A 20 -6.64 7.04 -2.77
C MET A 20 -5.21 6.89 -2.27
N VAL A 21 -5.04 6.77 -0.96
CA VAL A 21 -3.72 6.64 -0.35
C VAL A 21 -3.64 5.30 0.36
N VAL A 22 -2.65 4.51 -0.01
CA VAL A 22 -2.42 3.19 0.56
C VAL A 22 -1.21 3.27 1.49
N ILE A 23 -1.38 2.82 2.72
CA ILE A 23 -0.29 2.85 3.70
C ILE A 23 -0.16 1.46 4.31
N ASP A 24 1.05 0.96 4.33
CA ASP A 24 1.36 -0.33 4.93
C ASP A 24 2.43 -0.13 6.00
N PHE A 25 2.13 -0.58 7.22
CA PHE A 25 3.07 -0.46 8.34
C PHE A 25 3.90 -1.72 8.44
N LYS A 26 5.21 -1.57 8.57
CA LYS A 26 6.15 -2.68 8.69
C LYS A 26 7.01 -2.51 9.91
N THR A 27 7.28 -3.62 10.60
CA THR A 27 8.13 -3.60 11.79
C THR A 27 9.51 -4.17 11.51
N GLY A 28 9.72 -4.78 10.37
CA GLY A 28 10.99 -5.43 10.06
C GLY A 28 11.88 -4.60 9.16
N THR A 29 12.88 -5.27 8.59
CA THR A 29 13.82 -4.65 7.67
C THR A 29 13.15 -4.36 6.33
N GLU A 30 13.61 -3.32 5.67
CA GLU A 30 13.10 -2.99 4.33
C GLU A 30 13.42 -4.11 3.35
N ARG A 31 12.42 -4.50 2.57
CA ARG A 31 12.55 -5.56 1.57
C ARG A 31 11.85 -5.15 0.29
N PRO A 32 12.39 -5.56 -0.88
CA PRO A 32 11.77 -5.20 -2.16
C PRO A 32 10.34 -5.72 -2.28
N GLU A 33 10.03 -6.88 -1.71
CA GLU A 33 8.69 -7.42 -1.85
C GLU A 33 7.64 -6.59 -1.12
N HIS A 34 8.05 -5.78 -0.13
CA HIS A 34 7.11 -4.87 0.51
C HIS A 34 6.58 -3.84 -0.48
N GLN A 35 7.49 -3.27 -1.28
CA GLN A 35 7.08 -2.30 -2.30
C GLN A 35 6.23 -2.96 -3.37
N ARG A 36 6.56 -4.19 -3.75
CA ARG A 36 5.78 -4.91 -4.75
C ARG A 36 4.36 -5.15 -4.28
N GLN A 37 4.19 -5.52 -3.01
CA GLN A 37 2.85 -5.75 -2.46
C GLN A 37 2.00 -4.49 -2.51
N VAL A 38 2.56 -3.37 -2.09
CA VAL A 38 1.82 -2.11 -2.12
C VAL A 38 1.52 -1.70 -3.56
N ASN A 39 2.49 -1.87 -4.44
CA ASN A 39 2.30 -1.51 -5.85
C ASN A 39 1.22 -2.35 -6.49
N GLU A 40 1.16 -3.65 -6.18
CA GLU A 40 0.12 -4.51 -6.71
C GLU A 40 -1.25 -4.04 -6.25
N TYR A 41 -1.37 -3.63 -5.00
CA TYR A 41 -2.65 -3.15 -4.49
C TYR A 41 -3.02 -1.81 -5.15
N MET A 42 -2.04 -0.93 -5.35
CA MET A 42 -2.27 0.31 -6.05
C MET A 42 -2.76 0.08 -7.46
N THR A 43 -2.16 -0.90 -8.14
CA THR A 43 -2.58 -1.25 -9.50
C THR A 43 -4.02 -1.75 -9.50
N LEU A 44 -4.37 -2.56 -8.51
CA LEU A 44 -5.75 -3.04 -8.39
C LEU A 44 -6.72 -1.86 -8.25
N LEU A 45 -6.38 -0.90 -7.42
CA LEU A 45 -7.26 0.26 -7.22
C LEU A 45 -7.41 1.07 -8.50
N ARG A 46 -6.33 1.21 -9.26
CA ARG A 46 -6.41 1.92 -10.55
C ARG A 46 -7.34 1.18 -11.51
N HIS A 47 -7.28 -0.14 -11.52
CA HIS A 47 -8.17 -0.94 -12.35
C HIS A 47 -9.62 -0.81 -11.92
N MET A 48 -9.84 -0.50 -10.65
CA MET A 48 -11.20 -0.29 -10.15
C MET A 48 -11.74 1.10 -10.49
N GLY A 49 -10.93 1.96 -11.11
CA GLY A 49 -11.40 3.24 -11.58
C GLY A 49 -10.93 4.44 -10.78
N TYR A 50 -10.06 4.25 -9.80
CA TYR A 50 -9.53 5.38 -9.03
C TYR A 50 -8.35 5.98 -9.80
N PRO A 51 -8.48 7.23 -10.29
CA PRO A 51 -7.45 7.82 -11.15
C PRO A 51 -6.18 8.23 -10.41
N HIS A 52 -6.30 8.54 -9.14
CA HIS A 52 -5.16 9.03 -8.37
C HIS A 52 -4.93 8.13 -7.18
N VAL A 53 -3.86 7.33 -7.25
CA VAL A 53 -3.52 6.36 -6.22
C VAL A 53 -2.07 6.58 -5.82
N SER A 54 -1.84 6.76 -4.52
CA SER A 54 -0.51 6.87 -3.95
C SER A 54 -0.29 5.75 -2.94
N GLY A 55 0.96 5.38 -2.72
CA GLY A 55 1.28 4.33 -1.78
C GLY A 55 2.49 4.67 -0.95
N TYR A 56 2.49 4.21 0.29
CA TYR A 56 3.58 4.45 1.22
C TYR A 56 3.83 3.21 2.07
N LEU A 57 5.11 2.99 2.35
CA LEU A 57 5.54 2.01 3.34
C LEU A 57 6.09 2.76 4.54
N TRP A 58 5.61 2.43 5.72
CA TRP A 58 6.05 3.08 6.95
C TRP A 58 6.74 2.03 7.82
N TYR A 59 8.06 2.14 7.91
CA TYR A 59 8.86 1.27 8.77
C TYR A 59 8.87 1.88 10.16
N ILE A 60 8.05 1.33 11.04
CA ILE A 60 7.70 1.98 12.30
C ILE A 60 8.90 2.10 13.23
N LEU A 61 9.70 1.06 13.31
CA LEU A 61 10.81 1.04 14.28
C LEU A 61 11.88 2.06 13.95
N THR A 62 12.08 2.36 12.68
CA THR A 62 13.06 3.37 12.26
C THR A 62 12.38 4.70 11.92
N ASN A 63 11.06 4.75 12.00
CA ASN A 63 10.28 5.92 11.61
C ASN A 63 10.62 6.40 10.21
N HIS A 64 10.69 5.45 9.29
CA HIS A 64 11.09 5.72 7.90
C HIS A 64 9.92 5.49 6.97
N VAL A 65 9.48 6.53 6.27
CA VAL A 65 8.35 6.46 5.35
C VAL A 65 8.88 6.53 3.93
N LEU A 66 8.54 5.53 3.12
CA LEU A 66 8.98 5.44 1.73
C LEU A 66 7.78 5.51 0.80
N PRO A 67 7.78 6.43 -0.17
CA PRO A 67 6.75 6.41 -1.20
C PRO A 67 6.96 5.22 -2.13
N VAL A 68 5.86 4.61 -2.54
CA VAL A 68 5.88 3.48 -3.47
C VAL A 68 5.39 3.97 -4.82
N LYS A 69 6.17 3.68 -5.86
CA LYS A 69 5.84 4.17 -7.21
C LYS A 69 5.49 3.09 -8.19
#